data_2fa7047c65effe11b4a1963c6340b0f4
#
_entry.id   2fa7047c65effe11b4a1963c6340b0f4
#
_cell.length_a   1.000
_cell.length_b   1.000
_cell.length_c   1.000
_cell.angle_alpha   90.00
_cell.angle_beta   90.00
_cell.angle_gamma   90.00
#
_symmetry.space_group_name_H-M   'P 1'
#
loop_
_entity.id
_entity.type
_entity.pdbx_description
1 polymer ?
#
loop_
_entity_poly.entity_id
_entity_poly.type
_entity_poly.pdbx_seq_one_letter_code
_entity_poly.pdbx_strand_id
1 'polypeptide(L)'
;MTDPQASGAANPHDTRHFMTGFANEWATEAIAGALPVGRNSPQVAPLGLYAEQLPGTAFTAPRHSNRRSWLYRIRPGAMHEPFAAMQLPLWKTHAIGGFDEVPTPPNQLRWDPLPMPAAPRDFIEGMVSMAGNAACGIHLYAANRSMEGRYFYNADGELLIVPQQGRLTIATELGVLDVEPQEICVVPRGVRFAVHLPDGTARGYVCENYGELLKLPDLGVIGSNGLANPRDFQTPVAAYEDKEGDFELVAKLRGHFWTARIGHSPLDVVAWHGNYAPYKYDLRRFNTIGSISYDHPDPSIFLVLHSPTAVAG
;
A
#
# COMPACT_ATOMS: atom_id res chain seq x y z
N MET A 1 -39.71 15.69 2.34
CA MET A 1 -38.62 15.20 1.48
C MET A 1 -37.42 14.97 2.37
N THR A 2 -37.28 13.78 2.87
CA THR A 2 -36.17 13.34 3.70
C THR A 2 -35.01 12.96 2.78
N ASP A 3 -33.87 13.56 3.05
CA ASP A 3 -32.60 13.38 2.36
C ASP A 3 -32.18 11.90 2.38
N PRO A 4 -31.93 11.22 1.24
CA PRO A 4 -31.40 9.86 1.24
C PRO A 4 -29.86 9.89 1.27
N GLN A 5 -29.28 10.51 2.27
CA GLN A 5 -27.90 10.24 2.67
C GLN A 5 -27.88 9.18 3.76
N ALA A 6 -28.22 7.98 3.42
CA ALA A 6 -27.95 6.80 4.21
C ALA A 6 -26.82 6.05 3.49
N SER A 7 -25.74 5.94 4.05
CA SER A 7 -25.23 5.24 5.19
C SER A 7 -24.31 4.11 4.72
N GLY A 8 -23.17 4.43 4.17
CA GLY A 8 -22.00 3.64 4.51
C GLY A 8 -21.53 4.23 5.84
N ALA A 9 -21.68 3.53 6.95
CA ALA A 9 -21.16 3.99 8.22
C ALA A 9 -19.66 4.21 8.07
N ALA A 10 -19.22 5.47 8.11
CA ALA A 10 -17.80 5.80 8.13
C ALA A 10 -17.17 5.06 9.32
N ASN A 11 -15.92 4.60 9.16
CA ASN A 11 -15.16 4.00 10.24
C ASN A 11 -15.20 4.95 11.46
N PRO A 12 -15.88 4.62 12.56
CA PRO A 12 -16.04 5.51 13.70
C PRO A 12 -14.71 5.78 14.44
N HIS A 13 -13.67 5.03 14.12
CA HIS A 13 -12.33 5.15 14.69
C HIS A 13 -11.40 6.01 13.83
N ASP A 14 -11.81 6.37 12.61
CA ASP A 14 -10.99 7.16 11.70
C ASP A 14 -11.26 8.65 11.90
N THR A 15 -10.42 9.28 12.71
CA THR A 15 -10.44 10.73 12.97
C THR A 15 -9.52 11.53 12.07
N ARG A 16 -8.86 10.87 11.10
CA ARG A 16 -7.89 11.52 10.21
C ARG A 16 -8.56 12.23 9.06
N HIS A 17 -7.86 13.23 8.55
CA HIS A 17 -8.25 13.89 7.30
C HIS A 17 -7.63 13.14 6.12
N PHE A 18 -8.43 12.93 5.07
CA PHE A 18 -8.02 12.29 3.83
C PHE A 18 -8.37 13.16 2.63
N MET A 19 -7.58 13.00 1.58
CA MET A 19 -7.94 13.44 0.24
C MET A 19 -8.72 12.31 -0.41
N THR A 20 -9.82 12.62 -1.08
CA THR A 20 -10.71 11.64 -1.71
C THR A 20 -10.50 11.58 -3.21
N GLY A 21 -10.71 10.40 -3.80
CA GLY A 21 -10.56 10.13 -5.22
C GLY A 21 -9.57 9.01 -5.50
N PHE A 22 -9.59 8.49 -6.71
CA PHE A 22 -8.65 7.46 -7.15
C PHE A 22 -7.67 8.06 -8.16
N ALA A 23 -6.38 7.97 -7.84
CA ALA A 23 -5.30 8.37 -8.74
C ALA A 23 -5.35 9.82 -9.24
N ASN A 24 -5.87 10.72 -8.46
CA ASN A 24 -5.87 12.14 -8.73
C ASN A 24 -4.46 12.75 -8.58
N GLU A 25 -4.26 13.92 -9.16
CA GLU A 25 -3.10 14.76 -8.86
C GLU A 25 -3.33 15.47 -7.52
N TRP A 26 -2.68 14.96 -6.50
CA TRP A 26 -2.75 15.48 -5.14
C TRP A 26 -1.70 16.55 -4.90
N ALA A 27 -1.94 17.40 -3.94
CA ALA A 27 -0.94 18.29 -3.37
C ALA A 27 -1.29 18.56 -1.90
N THR A 28 -0.35 18.30 -1.02
CA THR A 28 -0.56 18.42 0.42
C THR A 28 0.73 18.81 1.13
N GLU A 29 0.61 19.58 2.20
CA GLU A 29 1.71 20.01 3.03
C GLU A 29 1.33 19.98 4.50
N ALA A 30 2.23 19.52 5.35
CA ALA A 30 2.07 19.51 6.80
C ALA A 30 2.54 20.84 7.44
N ILE A 31 3.38 21.57 6.74
CA ILE A 31 3.84 22.92 7.10
C ILE A 31 3.51 23.85 5.94
N ALA A 32 2.82 24.94 6.22
CA ALA A 32 2.43 25.92 5.21
C ALA A 32 3.66 26.48 4.47
N GLY A 33 3.60 26.49 3.13
CA GLY A 33 4.68 26.95 2.27
C GLY A 33 5.77 25.92 2.00
N ALA A 34 5.62 24.66 2.41
CA ALA A 34 6.54 23.59 2.08
C ALA A 34 6.43 23.13 0.62
N LEU A 35 5.27 23.28 -0.01
CA LEU A 35 5.09 23.03 -1.43
C LEU A 35 5.67 24.17 -2.29
N PRO A 36 6.53 23.87 -3.27
CA PRO A 36 7.05 24.91 -4.14
C PRO A 36 5.96 25.49 -5.06
N VAL A 37 6.07 26.77 -5.36
CA VAL A 37 5.24 27.42 -6.35
C VAL A 37 5.60 26.84 -7.73
N GLY A 38 4.57 26.47 -8.51
CA GLY A 38 4.77 25.92 -9.85
C GLY A 38 5.22 24.46 -9.94
N ARG A 39 5.22 23.74 -8.89
CA ARG A 39 5.34 22.28 -8.63
C ARG A 39 5.90 21.32 -9.71
N ASN A 40 6.18 21.76 -10.92
CA ASN A 40 6.53 20.88 -12.04
C ASN A 40 8.03 20.57 -12.14
N SER A 41 8.87 21.40 -11.53
CA SER A 41 10.31 21.22 -11.55
C SER A 41 10.94 21.95 -10.36
N PRO A 42 10.86 21.40 -9.17
CA PRO A 42 11.41 22.05 -7.98
C PRO A 42 12.94 21.95 -8.00
N GLN A 43 13.60 22.96 -8.53
CA GLN A 43 15.06 23.03 -8.45
C GLN A 43 15.55 23.49 -7.08
N VAL A 44 14.74 24.30 -6.42
CA VAL A 44 14.98 24.75 -5.04
C VAL A 44 13.69 24.55 -4.25
N ALA A 45 13.68 23.58 -3.35
CA ALA A 45 12.54 23.36 -2.47
C ALA A 45 12.48 24.45 -1.38
N PRO A 46 11.28 24.92 -0.98
CA PRO A 46 11.13 25.83 0.14
C PRO A 46 11.68 25.24 1.45
N LEU A 47 11.90 26.08 2.44
CA LEU A 47 12.30 25.71 3.80
C LEU A 47 13.58 24.84 3.90
N GLY A 48 14.43 24.86 2.87
CA GLY A 48 15.64 24.05 2.84
C GLY A 48 15.39 22.54 2.69
N LEU A 49 14.19 22.14 2.29
CA LEU A 49 13.82 20.73 2.10
C LEU A 49 14.52 20.13 0.87
N TYR A 50 14.70 18.82 0.91
CA TYR A 50 15.21 18.04 -0.21
C TYR A 50 14.05 17.59 -1.10
N ALA A 51 14.13 17.88 -2.39
CA ALA A 51 13.16 17.41 -3.37
C ALA A 51 13.60 16.08 -3.96
N GLU A 52 12.77 15.06 -3.82
CA GLU A 52 13.00 13.71 -4.36
C GLU A 52 11.80 13.25 -5.16
N GLN A 53 12.03 12.50 -6.23
CA GLN A 53 10.96 11.89 -6.99
C GLN A 53 10.80 10.43 -6.62
N LEU A 54 9.58 10.03 -6.31
CA LEU A 54 9.16 8.64 -6.29
C LEU A 54 8.57 8.33 -7.68
N PRO A 55 9.33 7.64 -8.58
CA PRO A 55 9.03 7.64 -10.01
C PRO A 55 7.83 6.77 -10.38
N GLY A 56 7.44 5.81 -9.55
CA GLY A 56 6.30 4.94 -9.84
C GLY A 56 6.42 4.21 -11.19
N THR A 57 5.75 4.73 -12.22
CA THR A 57 5.76 4.18 -13.57
C THR A 57 6.46 5.08 -14.60
N ALA A 58 7.20 6.11 -14.16
CA ALA A 58 7.95 6.97 -15.05
C ALA A 58 8.84 6.12 -15.99
N PHE A 59 8.89 6.46 -17.26
CA PHE A 59 9.59 5.76 -18.33
C PHE A 59 9.05 4.37 -18.72
N THR A 60 8.06 3.83 -18.01
CA THR A 60 7.53 2.48 -18.26
C THR A 60 6.06 2.46 -18.67
N ALA A 61 5.31 3.51 -18.38
CA ALA A 61 3.92 3.65 -18.78
C ALA A 61 3.71 4.83 -19.76
N PRO A 62 2.65 4.78 -20.59
CA PRO A 62 2.24 5.91 -21.41
C PRO A 62 1.96 7.15 -20.55
N ARG A 63 2.16 8.34 -21.13
CA ARG A 63 2.04 9.60 -20.39
C ARG A 63 0.70 9.80 -19.66
N HIS A 64 -0.39 9.37 -20.26
CA HIS A 64 -1.74 9.50 -19.69
C HIS A 64 -2.01 8.59 -18.49
N SER A 65 -1.23 7.52 -18.33
CA SER A 65 -1.33 6.57 -17.21
C SER A 65 -0.10 6.59 -16.29
N ASN A 66 0.80 7.55 -16.50
CA ASN A 66 2.02 7.66 -15.71
C ASN A 66 1.72 8.04 -14.26
N ARG A 67 2.38 7.35 -13.34
CA ARG A 67 2.30 7.57 -11.90
C ARG A 67 3.64 7.99 -11.36
N ARG A 68 3.66 9.09 -10.61
CA ARG A 68 4.84 9.60 -9.91
C ARG A 68 4.40 10.55 -8.79
N SER A 69 5.27 10.77 -7.82
CA SER A 69 5.10 11.82 -6.81
C SER A 69 6.43 12.50 -6.52
N TRP A 70 6.36 13.78 -6.19
CA TRP A 70 7.48 14.58 -5.70
C TRP A 70 7.33 14.72 -4.19
N LEU A 71 8.40 14.43 -3.48
CA LEU A 71 8.50 14.45 -2.02
C LEU A 71 9.43 15.58 -1.61
N TYR A 72 9.04 16.34 -0.61
CA TYR A 72 9.83 17.41 -0.01
C TYR A 72 10.11 17.03 1.43
N ARG A 73 11.34 16.61 1.69
CA ARG A 73 11.71 15.96 2.95
C ARG A 73 12.83 16.68 3.67
N ILE A 74 12.95 16.44 4.98
CA ILE A 74 13.91 17.12 5.84
C ILE A 74 15.33 16.63 5.55
N ARG A 75 15.52 15.31 5.35
CA ARG A 75 16.82 14.66 5.12
C ARG A 75 16.81 13.88 3.82
N PRO A 76 17.95 13.82 3.09
CA PRO A 76 18.02 13.02 1.87
C PRO A 76 17.65 11.56 2.12
N GLY A 77 16.85 10.97 1.23
CA GLY A 77 16.41 9.57 1.35
C GLY A 77 17.55 8.54 1.30
N ALA A 78 18.70 8.91 0.73
CA ALA A 78 19.90 8.07 0.71
C ALA A 78 20.75 8.17 2.00
N MET A 79 20.31 8.92 3.00
CA MET A 79 21.05 9.14 4.23
C MET A 79 20.88 7.98 5.21
N HIS A 80 21.45 6.85 4.89
CA HIS A 80 21.47 5.63 5.70
C HIS A 80 22.82 4.91 5.53
N GLU A 81 23.13 4.00 6.44
CA GLU A 81 24.30 3.13 6.31
C GLU A 81 24.15 2.15 5.15
N PRO A 82 25.23 1.52 4.66
CA PRO A 82 25.16 0.49 3.66
C PRO A 82 24.23 -0.66 4.07
N PHE A 83 23.45 -1.17 3.12
CA PHE A 83 22.57 -2.31 3.35
C PHE A 83 23.36 -3.60 3.56
N ALA A 84 22.96 -4.38 4.55
CA ALA A 84 23.38 -5.74 4.80
C ALA A 84 22.23 -6.73 4.52
N ALA A 85 22.56 -7.97 4.18
CA ALA A 85 21.55 -9.00 3.95
C ALA A 85 20.78 -9.34 5.23
N MET A 86 19.48 -9.44 5.13
CA MET A 86 18.57 -9.87 6.20
C MET A 86 17.81 -11.12 5.76
N GLN A 87 17.43 -11.96 6.72
CA GLN A 87 16.65 -13.17 6.44
C GLN A 87 15.24 -13.05 7.05
N LEU A 88 14.23 -13.19 6.19
CA LEU A 88 12.83 -13.38 6.57
C LEU A 88 12.34 -14.70 5.95
N PRO A 89 12.59 -15.83 6.58
CA PRO A 89 12.50 -17.15 5.93
C PRO A 89 11.08 -17.54 5.52
N LEU A 90 10.06 -16.94 6.11
CA LEU A 90 8.67 -17.25 5.81
C LEU A 90 8.07 -16.33 4.72
N TRP A 91 8.68 -15.19 4.47
CA TRP A 91 8.26 -14.30 3.40
C TRP A 91 9.13 -14.53 2.16
N LYS A 92 8.64 -15.35 1.28
CA LYS A 92 9.30 -15.66 -0.01
C LYS A 92 8.70 -14.82 -1.13
N THR A 93 9.47 -14.64 -2.18
CA THR A 93 9.03 -13.93 -3.37
C THR A 93 9.48 -14.67 -4.61
N HIS A 94 8.64 -14.67 -5.63
CA HIS A 94 8.90 -15.38 -6.88
C HIS A 94 9.81 -14.63 -7.85
N ALA A 95 10.06 -13.34 -7.64
CA ALA A 95 10.64 -12.50 -8.70
C ALA A 95 12.00 -12.98 -9.23
N ILE A 96 12.76 -13.80 -8.51
CA ILE A 96 14.09 -14.26 -9.00
C ILE A 96 14.50 -15.65 -8.49
N GLY A 97 13.87 -16.25 -7.50
CA GLY A 97 14.36 -17.48 -6.87
C GLY A 97 13.37 -18.63 -6.83
N GLY A 98 12.17 -18.42 -7.33
CA GLY A 98 11.10 -19.40 -7.25
C GLY A 98 10.57 -19.58 -5.83
N PHE A 99 9.30 -19.87 -5.73
CA PHE A 99 8.79 -20.64 -4.59
C PHE A 99 9.46 -22.01 -4.69
N ASP A 100 9.84 -22.61 -3.56
CA ASP A 100 10.26 -24.02 -3.56
C ASP A 100 9.16 -24.78 -4.30
N GLU A 101 9.46 -25.30 -5.47
CA GLU A 101 8.50 -26.00 -6.29
C GLU A 101 8.12 -27.31 -5.61
N VAL A 102 7.17 -27.23 -4.73
CA VAL A 102 6.45 -28.41 -4.28
C VAL A 102 5.39 -28.68 -5.34
N PRO A 103 5.41 -29.83 -6.00
CA PRO A 103 4.36 -30.20 -6.93
C PRO A 103 3.00 -30.08 -6.25
N THR A 104 2.19 -29.14 -6.70
CA THR A 104 0.86 -28.93 -6.13
C THR A 104 -0.13 -29.76 -6.92
N PRO A 105 -0.85 -30.70 -6.28
CA PRO A 105 -1.86 -31.48 -6.99
C PRO A 105 -3.02 -30.57 -7.41
N PRO A 106 -3.74 -30.88 -8.51
CA PRO A 106 -4.87 -30.08 -8.99
C PRO A 106 -6.15 -30.29 -8.15
N ASN A 107 -5.99 -30.52 -6.86
CA ASN A 107 -7.07 -30.69 -5.90
C ASN A 107 -7.43 -29.33 -5.30
N GLN A 108 -8.65 -29.22 -4.78
CA GLN A 108 -9.04 -28.08 -3.97
C GLN A 108 -8.18 -28.04 -2.70
N LEU A 109 -7.37 -26.99 -2.57
CA LEU A 109 -6.53 -26.80 -1.40
C LEU A 109 -7.27 -25.94 -0.36
N ARG A 110 -7.04 -26.27 0.91
CA ARG A 110 -7.48 -25.50 2.06
C ARG A 110 -6.36 -25.42 3.08
N TRP A 111 -6.26 -24.29 3.75
CA TRP A 111 -5.32 -24.06 4.84
C TRP A 111 -6.10 -23.69 6.09
N ASP A 112 -5.62 -24.15 7.23
CA ASP A 112 -6.10 -23.65 8.51
C ASP A 112 -5.70 -22.19 8.70
N PRO A 113 -6.44 -21.42 9.50
CA PRO A 113 -6.07 -20.04 9.81
C PRO A 113 -4.66 -19.97 10.39
N LEU A 114 -3.86 -19.02 9.93
CA LEU A 114 -2.53 -18.78 10.48
C LEU A 114 -2.65 -18.45 11.98
N PRO A 115 -2.00 -19.22 12.88
CA PRO A 115 -2.08 -18.95 14.31
C PRO A 115 -1.33 -17.64 14.65
N MET A 116 -1.79 -16.96 15.70
CA MET A 116 -1.02 -15.85 16.25
C MET A 116 0.34 -16.33 16.75
N PRO A 117 1.43 -15.61 16.47
CA PRO A 117 2.76 -16.01 16.90
C PRO A 117 2.87 -16.00 18.44
N ALA A 118 3.53 -17.02 18.99
CA ALA A 118 3.81 -17.10 20.42
C ALA A 118 4.92 -16.12 20.85
N ALA A 119 5.89 -15.89 19.96
CA ALA A 119 6.94 -14.88 20.16
C ALA A 119 6.51 -13.54 19.53
N PRO A 120 7.03 -12.39 20.02
CA PRO A 120 6.76 -11.10 19.40
C PRO A 120 7.21 -11.07 17.95
N ARG A 121 6.28 -10.79 17.04
CA ARG A 121 6.54 -10.58 15.61
C ARG A 121 5.79 -9.35 15.13
N ASP A 122 6.48 -8.51 14.40
CA ASP A 122 5.87 -7.38 13.73
C ASP A 122 5.30 -7.80 12.36
N PHE A 123 4.79 -6.81 11.62
CA PHE A 123 4.10 -7.05 10.35
C PHE A 123 4.97 -7.80 9.32
N ILE A 124 6.25 -7.45 9.18
CA ILE A 124 7.14 -8.10 8.21
C ILE A 124 7.66 -9.45 8.71
N GLU A 125 7.91 -9.61 10.00
CA GLU A 125 8.34 -10.88 10.60
C GLU A 125 7.19 -11.90 10.68
N GLY A 126 5.96 -11.42 10.78
CA GLY A 126 4.74 -12.24 10.79
C GLY A 126 4.22 -12.64 9.42
N MET A 127 4.89 -12.20 8.35
CA MET A 127 4.48 -12.51 6.97
C MET A 127 4.85 -13.93 6.57
N VAL A 128 3.89 -14.65 5.98
CA VAL A 128 4.05 -16.04 5.50
C VAL A 128 3.56 -16.11 4.07
N SER A 129 4.42 -16.51 3.15
CA SER A 129 4.06 -16.74 1.74
C SER A 129 3.29 -18.02 1.58
N MET A 130 2.14 -17.98 0.93
CA MET A 130 1.26 -19.11 0.69
C MET A 130 1.36 -19.63 -0.73
N ALA A 131 1.42 -18.74 -1.71
CA ALA A 131 1.48 -19.07 -3.12
C ALA A 131 2.04 -17.87 -3.90
N GLY A 132 2.38 -18.08 -5.17
CA GLY A 132 2.76 -17.00 -6.05
C GLY A 132 3.11 -17.47 -7.45
N ASN A 133 3.27 -16.49 -8.32
CA ASN A 133 3.74 -16.66 -9.68
C ASN A 133 4.54 -15.41 -10.10
N ALA A 134 4.86 -15.30 -11.39
CA ALA A 134 5.60 -14.14 -11.91
C ALA A 134 4.84 -12.80 -11.81
N ALA A 135 3.52 -12.84 -11.62
CA ALA A 135 2.69 -11.64 -11.56
C ALA A 135 2.41 -11.18 -10.12
N CYS A 136 2.25 -12.10 -9.17
CA CYS A 136 1.93 -11.76 -7.79
C CYS A 136 2.40 -12.80 -6.78
N GLY A 137 2.58 -12.34 -5.53
CA GLY A 137 2.75 -13.18 -4.35
C GLY A 137 1.53 -13.07 -3.43
N ILE A 138 1.10 -14.20 -2.89
CA ILE A 138 0.00 -14.32 -1.94
C ILE A 138 0.58 -14.62 -0.58
N HIS A 139 0.31 -13.75 0.38
CA HIS A 139 0.83 -13.84 1.72
C HIS A 139 -0.28 -13.72 2.76
N LEU A 140 -0.06 -14.32 3.92
CA LEU A 140 -0.80 -14.04 5.14
C LEU A 140 0.15 -13.38 6.14
N TYR A 141 -0.37 -12.51 6.97
CA TYR A 141 0.37 -11.98 8.11
C TYR A 141 -0.36 -12.26 9.41
N ALA A 142 0.42 -12.52 10.47
CA ALA A 142 -0.03 -12.53 11.84
C ALA A 142 1.01 -11.82 12.71
N ALA A 143 0.63 -10.71 13.31
CA ALA A 143 1.52 -9.85 14.07
C ALA A 143 0.96 -9.55 15.45
N ASN A 144 1.84 -9.51 16.46
CA ASN A 144 1.52 -9.20 17.85
C ASN A 144 2.47 -8.14 18.45
N ARG A 145 3.21 -7.44 17.59
CA ARG A 145 4.11 -6.34 17.93
C ARG A 145 4.05 -5.27 16.85
N SER A 146 3.99 -4.01 17.23
CA SER A 146 4.13 -2.88 16.31
C SER A 146 5.57 -2.76 15.79
N MET A 147 5.75 -2.18 14.61
CA MET A 147 7.05 -1.87 14.02
C MET A 147 7.61 -0.59 14.67
N GLU A 148 8.06 -0.68 15.92
CA GLU A 148 8.66 0.46 16.60
C GLU A 148 10.15 0.55 16.27
N GLY A 149 10.60 1.73 15.81
CA GLY A 149 12.00 1.94 15.42
C GLY A 149 12.44 1.18 14.16
N ARG A 150 11.50 0.60 13.45
CA ARG A 150 11.72 -0.14 12.21
C ARG A 150 10.79 0.36 11.12
N TYR A 151 11.35 0.56 9.93
CA TYR A 151 10.61 0.98 8.74
C TYR A 151 10.88 0.01 7.60
N PHE A 152 9.93 -0.10 6.69
CA PHE A 152 10.02 -1.02 5.57
C PHE A 152 9.61 -0.36 4.26
N TYR A 153 10.21 -0.78 3.15
CA TYR A 153 9.68 -0.54 1.81
C TYR A 153 9.89 -1.75 0.92
N ASN A 154 8.93 -1.97 0.02
CA ASN A 154 9.00 -3.00 -1.01
C ASN A 154 9.40 -2.36 -2.33
N ALA A 155 10.56 -2.71 -2.87
CA ALA A 155 11.02 -2.24 -4.18
C ALA A 155 10.63 -3.18 -5.33
N ASP A 156 10.06 -4.35 -5.03
CA ASP A 156 9.67 -5.35 -6.04
C ASP A 156 8.26 -5.12 -6.56
N GLY A 157 7.31 -4.79 -5.67
CA GLY A 157 5.90 -4.65 -6.00
C GLY A 157 5.14 -3.73 -5.05
N GLU A 158 3.90 -3.41 -5.40
CA GLU A 158 2.96 -2.79 -4.48
C GLU A 158 2.30 -3.84 -3.59
N LEU A 159 1.89 -3.43 -2.40
CA LEU A 159 1.23 -4.30 -1.42
C LEU A 159 -0.24 -3.92 -1.29
N LEU A 160 -1.14 -4.83 -1.65
CA LEU A 160 -2.55 -4.77 -1.28
C LEU A 160 -2.71 -5.47 0.06
N ILE A 161 -3.05 -4.73 1.11
CA ILE A 161 -3.17 -5.19 2.49
C ILE A 161 -4.65 -5.26 2.86
N VAL A 162 -5.09 -6.43 3.33
CA VAL A 162 -6.49 -6.70 3.69
C VAL A 162 -6.54 -7.21 5.13
N PRO A 163 -6.83 -6.37 6.12
CA PRO A 163 -6.99 -6.81 7.50
C PRO A 163 -8.19 -7.75 7.65
N GLN A 164 -7.99 -8.88 8.31
CA GLN A 164 -9.04 -9.81 8.69
C GLN A 164 -9.44 -9.62 10.16
N GLN A 165 -8.46 -9.40 11.02
CA GLN A 165 -8.65 -9.20 12.46
C GLN A 165 -7.63 -8.19 12.97
N GLY A 166 -8.09 -7.28 13.83
CA GLY A 166 -7.29 -6.16 14.33
C GLY A 166 -7.10 -5.05 13.31
N ARG A 167 -7.01 -3.83 13.81
CA ARG A 167 -6.77 -2.62 13.02
C ARG A 167 -5.28 -2.42 12.79
N LEU A 168 -4.95 -1.76 11.70
CA LEU A 168 -3.59 -1.33 11.39
C LEU A 168 -3.55 0.19 11.32
N THR A 169 -2.57 0.82 11.95
CA THR A 169 -2.14 2.17 11.65
C THR A 169 -0.89 2.06 10.78
N ILE A 170 -1.02 2.39 9.51
CA ILE A 170 0.06 2.34 8.52
C ILE A 170 0.61 3.76 8.38
N ALA A 171 1.71 4.04 9.08
CA ALA A 171 2.42 5.30 8.98
C ALA A 171 3.36 5.25 7.78
N THR A 172 3.10 6.03 6.75
CA THR A 172 3.92 6.12 5.53
C THR A 172 4.63 7.46 5.44
N GLU A 173 5.65 7.54 4.60
CA GLU A 173 6.33 8.82 4.34
C GLU A 173 5.43 9.86 3.64
N LEU A 174 4.28 9.45 3.09
CA LEU A 174 3.29 10.37 2.49
C LEU A 174 2.13 10.73 3.42
N GLY A 175 2.08 10.15 4.62
CA GLY A 175 1.04 10.35 5.62
C GLY A 175 0.55 9.04 6.22
N VAL A 176 -0.48 9.09 7.03
CA VAL A 176 -0.92 7.95 7.86
C VAL A 176 -2.31 7.47 7.46
N LEU A 177 -2.46 6.16 7.38
CA LEU A 177 -3.72 5.46 7.12
C LEU A 177 -4.09 4.59 8.32
N ASP A 178 -5.30 4.73 8.83
CA ASP A 178 -5.90 3.76 9.74
C ASP A 178 -6.77 2.82 8.91
N VAL A 179 -6.54 1.51 9.04
CA VAL A 179 -7.18 0.49 8.21
C VAL A 179 -7.77 -0.57 9.13
N GLU A 180 -9.06 -0.84 8.99
CA GLU A 180 -9.77 -1.84 9.79
C GLU A 180 -10.26 -3.03 8.94
N PRO A 181 -10.69 -4.13 9.56
CA PRO A 181 -11.40 -5.19 8.84
C PRO A 181 -12.56 -4.65 8.01
N GLN A 182 -12.71 -5.15 6.78
CA GLN A 182 -13.60 -4.67 5.73
C GLN A 182 -13.09 -3.43 4.95
N GLU A 183 -11.88 -2.95 5.24
CA GLU A 183 -11.16 -2.01 4.39
C GLU A 183 -9.99 -2.71 3.68
N ILE A 184 -9.59 -2.16 2.56
CA ILE A 184 -8.37 -2.54 1.85
C ILE A 184 -7.44 -1.33 1.76
N CYS A 185 -6.15 -1.58 1.81
CA CYS A 185 -5.13 -0.55 1.67
C CYS A 185 -4.09 -0.98 0.64
N VAL A 186 -3.67 -0.07 -0.22
CA VAL A 186 -2.56 -0.28 -1.14
C VAL A 186 -1.42 0.65 -0.78
N VAL A 187 -0.25 0.04 -0.52
CA VAL A 187 1.01 0.76 -0.36
C VAL A 187 1.83 0.56 -1.63
N PRO A 188 2.07 1.62 -2.41
CA PRO A 188 2.81 1.52 -3.67
C PRO A 188 4.27 1.12 -3.45
N ARG A 189 4.86 0.52 -4.49
CA ARG A 189 6.27 0.15 -4.52
C ARG A 189 7.17 1.35 -4.20
N GLY A 190 8.14 1.16 -3.32
CA GLY A 190 9.13 2.16 -2.94
C GLY A 190 8.71 3.09 -1.80
N VAL A 191 7.44 3.13 -1.42
CA VAL A 191 6.95 3.93 -0.29
C VAL A 191 7.42 3.32 1.02
N ARG A 192 8.06 4.14 1.87
CA ARG A 192 8.51 3.74 3.21
C ARG A 192 7.37 3.82 4.19
N PHE A 193 7.26 2.80 5.06
CA PHE A 193 6.18 2.76 6.05
C PHE A 193 6.56 1.93 7.28
N ALA A 194 5.79 2.11 8.34
CA ALA A 194 5.74 1.25 9.51
C ALA A 194 4.28 0.91 9.82
N VAL A 195 4.06 -0.28 10.39
CA VAL A 195 2.73 -0.75 10.80
C VAL A 195 2.67 -0.82 12.32
N HIS A 196 1.70 -0.10 12.88
CA HIS A 196 1.36 -0.16 14.29
C HIS A 196 0.05 -0.92 14.50
N LEU A 197 -0.06 -1.59 15.64
CA LEU A 197 -1.19 -2.44 16.00
C LEU A 197 -1.98 -1.82 17.15
N PRO A 198 -2.98 -0.96 16.88
CA PRO A 198 -3.77 -0.32 17.94
C PRO A 198 -4.46 -1.31 18.87
N ASP A 199 -4.83 -2.49 18.35
CA ASP A 199 -5.51 -3.55 19.09
C ASP A 199 -4.53 -4.59 19.68
N GLY A 200 -3.22 -4.33 19.60
CA GLY A 200 -2.15 -5.21 20.11
C GLY A 200 -1.85 -6.41 19.22
N THR A 201 -2.81 -6.88 18.44
CA THR A 201 -2.65 -8.01 17.49
C THR A 201 -3.39 -7.72 16.20
N ALA A 202 -2.86 -8.24 15.10
CA ALA A 202 -3.55 -8.20 13.82
C ALA A 202 -3.15 -9.40 12.94
N ARG A 203 -4.08 -9.82 12.08
CA ARG A 203 -3.81 -10.76 11.00
C ARG A 203 -4.64 -10.44 9.77
N GLY A 204 -4.17 -10.87 8.64
CA GLY A 204 -4.86 -10.64 7.38
C GLY A 204 -4.11 -11.19 6.18
N TYR A 205 -4.50 -10.71 5.03
CA TYR A 205 -4.01 -11.10 3.73
C TYR A 205 -3.20 -9.96 3.10
N VAL A 206 -2.17 -10.32 2.36
CA VAL A 206 -1.39 -9.39 1.54
C VAL A 206 -1.20 -9.99 0.15
N CYS A 207 -1.57 -9.22 -0.87
CA CYS A 207 -1.17 -9.50 -2.24
C CYS A 207 -0.03 -8.56 -2.62
N GLU A 208 1.10 -9.15 -2.98
CA GLU A 208 2.24 -8.44 -3.54
C GLU A 208 2.13 -8.48 -5.06
N ASN A 209 1.88 -7.33 -5.67
CA ASN A 209 1.66 -7.20 -7.11
C ASN A 209 2.95 -6.77 -7.80
N TYR A 210 3.50 -7.63 -8.66
CA TYR A 210 4.72 -7.37 -9.44
C TYR A 210 4.43 -6.79 -10.83
N GLY A 211 3.18 -6.82 -11.26
CA GLY A 211 2.73 -6.39 -12.58
C GLY A 211 2.47 -4.89 -12.68
N GLU A 212 1.52 -4.53 -13.53
CA GLU A 212 1.01 -3.17 -13.60
C GLU A 212 0.36 -2.77 -12.28
N LEU A 213 0.38 -1.47 -11.96
CA LEU A 213 -0.26 -0.96 -10.76
C LEU A 213 -1.76 -1.27 -10.77
N LEU A 214 -2.29 -1.53 -9.58
CA LEU A 214 -3.73 -1.69 -9.37
C LEU A 214 -4.49 -0.46 -9.86
N LYS A 215 -5.54 -0.68 -10.59
CA LYS A 215 -6.43 0.34 -11.15
C LYS A 215 -7.89 -0.08 -11.06
N LEU A 216 -8.78 0.87 -11.23
CA LEU A 216 -10.21 0.59 -11.33
C LEU A 216 -10.49 -0.19 -12.61
N PRO A 217 -11.44 -1.14 -12.59
CA PRO A 217 -11.88 -1.82 -13.80
C PRO A 217 -12.59 -0.86 -14.75
N ASP A 218 -12.62 -1.21 -16.02
CA ASP A 218 -13.42 -0.51 -17.02
C ASP A 218 -14.90 -0.59 -16.70
N LEU A 219 -15.64 0.47 -17.02
CA LEU A 219 -17.06 0.60 -16.67
C LEU A 219 -17.99 -0.34 -17.46
N GLY A 220 -17.49 -1.01 -18.49
CA GLY A 220 -18.28 -1.90 -19.35
C GLY A 220 -19.25 -1.15 -20.28
N VAL A 221 -20.04 -1.91 -21.02
CA VAL A 221 -20.92 -1.36 -22.05
C VAL A 221 -22.10 -0.55 -21.50
N ILE A 222 -22.51 -0.79 -20.27
CA ILE A 222 -23.58 -0.04 -19.60
C ILE A 222 -23.05 1.11 -18.72
N GLY A 223 -21.73 1.35 -18.73
CA GLY A 223 -21.11 2.40 -17.95
C GLY A 223 -20.70 1.99 -16.52
N SER A 224 -20.91 0.73 -16.13
CA SER A 224 -20.51 0.22 -14.81
C SER A 224 -20.62 -1.31 -14.75
N ASN A 225 -19.63 -1.95 -14.17
CA ASN A 225 -19.57 -3.40 -13.94
C ASN A 225 -19.45 -3.76 -12.45
N GLY A 226 -20.09 -3.01 -11.58
CA GLY A 226 -19.85 -2.99 -10.16
C GLY A 226 -19.13 -1.68 -9.81
N LEU A 227 -19.42 -1.10 -8.66
CA LEU A 227 -19.03 0.26 -8.38
C LEU A 227 -18.17 0.37 -7.14
N ALA A 228 -16.85 0.22 -7.33
CA ALA A 228 -15.90 0.91 -6.49
C ALA A 228 -15.79 2.35 -7.01
N ASN A 229 -16.55 3.26 -6.42
CA ASN A 229 -16.59 4.64 -6.89
C ASN A 229 -15.26 5.35 -6.58
N PRO A 230 -14.61 6.03 -7.55
CA PRO A 230 -13.36 6.75 -7.32
C PRO A 230 -13.38 7.70 -6.10
N ARG A 231 -14.52 8.37 -5.85
CA ARG A 231 -14.68 9.31 -4.74
C ARG A 231 -14.59 8.67 -3.36
N ASP A 232 -14.77 7.34 -3.24
CA ASP A 232 -14.76 6.63 -1.98
C ASP A 232 -13.36 6.13 -1.58
N PHE A 233 -12.39 6.28 -2.47
CA PHE A 233 -10.98 6.03 -2.16
C PHE A 233 -10.39 7.20 -1.38
N GLN A 234 -9.56 6.89 -0.39
CA GLN A 234 -8.96 7.84 0.52
C GLN A 234 -7.45 7.76 0.47
N THR A 235 -6.80 8.89 0.26
CA THR A 235 -5.34 9.07 0.25
C THR A 235 -4.93 9.95 1.42
N PRO A 236 -3.84 9.66 2.16
CA PRO A 236 -3.49 10.42 3.34
C PRO A 236 -3.02 11.84 2.99
N VAL A 237 -3.28 12.78 3.87
CA VAL A 237 -2.62 14.09 3.84
C VAL A 237 -1.20 13.98 4.37
N ALA A 238 -0.31 14.88 3.96
CA ALA A 238 1.06 14.91 4.45
C ALA A 238 1.09 14.97 5.97
N ALA A 239 1.88 14.07 6.55
CA ALA A 239 2.21 14.05 7.97
C ALA A 239 3.65 13.55 8.09
N TYR A 240 4.45 14.16 8.94
CA TYR A 240 5.87 13.87 9.02
C TYR A 240 6.35 13.67 10.45
N GLU A 241 7.50 13.03 10.57
CA GLU A 241 8.23 12.87 11.81
C GLU A 241 9.62 13.51 11.66
N ASP A 242 9.95 14.45 12.54
CA ASP A 242 11.32 14.95 12.69
C ASP A 242 11.95 14.35 13.93
N LYS A 243 12.34 13.08 13.82
CA LYS A 243 12.93 12.31 14.93
C LYS A 243 14.31 11.82 14.55
N GLU A 244 15.29 12.11 15.40
CA GLU A 244 16.61 11.49 15.38
C GLU A 244 16.65 10.31 16.33
N GLY A 245 17.43 9.29 16.00
CA GLY A 245 17.56 8.08 16.80
C GLY A 245 18.19 6.95 16.01
N ASP A 246 18.31 5.81 16.67
CA ASP A 246 18.83 4.61 16.04
C ASP A 246 17.68 3.76 15.53
N PHE A 247 17.42 3.86 14.23
CA PHE A 247 16.35 3.16 13.56
C PHE A 247 16.86 2.13 12.56
N GLU A 248 16.00 1.20 12.19
CA GLU A 248 16.24 0.17 11.18
C GLU A 248 15.36 0.43 9.94
N LEU A 249 16.01 0.50 8.77
CA LEU A 249 15.34 0.53 7.49
C LEU A 249 15.48 -0.82 6.80
N VAL A 250 14.38 -1.51 6.58
CA VAL A 250 14.32 -2.79 5.88
C VAL A 250 13.83 -2.57 4.45
N ALA A 251 14.51 -3.17 3.49
CA ALA A 251 14.17 -3.12 2.08
C ALA A 251 13.94 -4.54 1.54
N LYS A 252 12.93 -4.70 0.71
CA LYS A 252 12.77 -5.89 -0.14
C LYS A 252 13.12 -5.51 -1.58
N LEU A 253 14.18 -6.10 -2.13
CA LEU A 253 14.66 -5.83 -3.48
C LEU A 253 15.08 -7.12 -4.17
N ARG A 254 14.52 -7.38 -5.36
CA ARG A 254 14.79 -8.57 -6.18
C ARG A 254 14.63 -9.88 -5.39
N GLY A 255 13.57 -9.93 -4.57
CA GLY A 255 13.26 -11.09 -3.77
C GLY A 255 14.07 -11.28 -2.51
N HIS A 256 15.03 -10.43 -2.24
CA HIS A 256 15.89 -10.49 -1.06
C HIS A 256 15.54 -9.37 -0.08
N PHE A 257 15.80 -9.62 1.19
CA PHE A 257 15.64 -8.63 2.25
C PHE A 257 16.99 -8.05 2.64
N TRP A 258 16.97 -6.77 2.91
CA TRP A 258 18.13 -5.97 3.24
C TRP A 258 17.79 -5.09 4.42
N THR A 259 18.75 -4.85 5.29
CA THR A 259 18.61 -3.95 6.43
C THR A 259 19.75 -2.94 6.47
N ALA A 260 19.44 -1.72 6.87
CA ALA A 260 20.41 -0.65 7.09
C ALA A 260 20.05 0.11 8.36
N ARG A 261 21.08 0.61 9.06
CA ARG A 261 20.86 1.59 10.14
C ARG A 261 20.61 2.96 9.53
N ILE A 262 19.70 3.69 10.14
CA ILE A 262 19.35 5.06 9.74
C ILE A 262 19.23 5.91 11.00
N GLY A 263 19.91 7.07 11.02
CA GLY A 263 19.98 7.95 12.18
C GLY A 263 18.75 8.84 12.42
N HIS A 264 17.69 8.65 11.64
CA HIS A 264 16.47 9.45 11.71
C HIS A 264 15.27 8.66 11.21
N SER A 265 14.06 9.09 11.55
CA SER A 265 12.84 8.54 10.93
C SER A 265 12.82 8.85 9.44
N PRO A 266 12.60 7.86 8.56
CA PRO A 266 12.44 8.11 7.12
C PRO A 266 11.05 8.65 6.75
N LEU A 267 10.15 8.81 7.72
CA LEU A 267 8.83 9.41 7.53
C LEU A 267 8.90 10.95 7.67
N ASP A 268 9.93 11.55 7.12
CA ASP A 268 10.28 12.96 7.27
C ASP A 268 9.85 13.85 6.08
N VAL A 269 8.89 13.39 5.28
CA VAL A 269 8.34 14.12 4.14
C VAL A 269 7.32 15.14 4.63
N VAL A 270 7.69 16.42 4.57
CA VAL A 270 6.87 17.54 5.06
C VAL A 270 5.73 17.90 4.09
N ALA A 271 5.97 17.70 2.80
CA ALA A 271 4.99 17.97 1.75
C ALA A 271 5.24 17.04 0.56
N TRP A 272 4.18 16.80 -0.21
CA TRP A 272 4.30 16.02 -1.43
C TRP A 272 3.19 16.40 -2.43
N HIS A 273 3.42 16.14 -3.70
CA HIS A 273 2.41 16.22 -4.74
C HIS A 273 2.63 15.16 -5.81
N GLY A 274 1.57 14.75 -6.46
CA GLY A 274 1.58 13.73 -7.51
C GLY A 274 0.40 12.79 -7.41
N ASN A 275 0.47 11.70 -8.15
CA ASN A 275 -0.60 10.68 -8.24
C ASN A 275 -0.12 9.26 -7.88
N TYR A 276 1.07 9.14 -7.31
CA TYR A 276 1.63 7.89 -6.82
C TYR A 276 1.73 7.96 -5.29
N ALA A 277 0.69 7.48 -4.61
CA ALA A 277 0.55 7.57 -3.17
C ALA A 277 -0.24 6.37 -2.62
N PRO A 278 -0.08 6.02 -1.35
CA PRO A 278 -0.90 5.01 -0.72
C PRO A 278 -2.36 5.45 -0.63
N TYR A 279 -3.25 4.47 -0.64
CA TYR A 279 -4.69 4.72 -0.52
C TYR A 279 -5.40 3.56 0.16
N LYS A 280 -6.60 3.83 0.69
CA LYS A 280 -7.51 2.82 1.22
C LYS A 280 -8.90 2.95 0.61
N TYR A 281 -9.68 1.87 0.72
CA TYR A 281 -11.07 1.81 0.29
C TYR A 281 -11.88 0.95 1.26
N ASP A 282 -13.07 1.42 1.61
CA ASP A 282 -14.02 0.71 2.47
C ASP A 282 -14.91 -0.20 1.61
N LEU A 283 -14.75 -1.51 1.75
CA LEU A 283 -15.51 -2.51 0.99
C LEU A 283 -17.03 -2.46 1.26
N ARG A 284 -17.46 -1.87 2.37
CA ARG A 284 -18.89 -1.65 2.67
C ARG A 284 -19.55 -0.66 1.74
N ARG A 285 -18.74 0.14 1.01
CA ARG A 285 -19.21 1.09 -0.02
C ARG A 285 -19.30 0.48 -1.41
N PHE A 286 -18.79 -0.73 -1.57
CA PHE A 286 -18.85 -1.42 -2.85
C PHE A 286 -20.28 -1.87 -3.14
N ASN A 287 -20.73 -1.63 -4.37
CA ASN A 287 -22.05 -2.04 -4.83
C ASN A 287 -21.94 -2.81 -6.14
N THR A 288 -22.59 -3.95 -6.21
CA THR A 288 -22.75 -4.71 -7.45
C THR A 288 -23.98 -4.24 -8.21
N ILE A 289 -23.93 -4.31 -9.54
CA ILE A 289 -25.04 -3.96 -10.41
C ILE A 289 -25.63 -5.23 -11.00
N GLY A 290 -26.96 -5.29 -11.06
CA GLY A 290 -27.70 -6.40 -11.64
C GLY A 290 -27.86 -7.62 -10.71
N SER A 291 -28.38 -8.69 -11.29
CA SER A 291 -28.59 -9.96 -10.61
C SER A 291 -27.39 -10.90 -10.82
N ILE A 292 -26.77 -11.31 -9.72
CA ILE A 292 -25.64 -12.26 -9.75
C ILE A 292 -26.07 -13.61 -10.35
N SER A 293 -27.34 -14.02 -10.13
CA SER A 293 -27.81 -15.33 -10.53
C SER A 293 -28.19 -15.45 -12.01
N TYR A 294 -28.64 -14.36 -12.61
CA TYR A 294 -29.19 -14.39 -13.96
C TYR A 294 -28.52 -13.41 -14.93
N ASP A 295 -28.29 -12.17 -14.47
CA ASP A 295 -27.83 -11.12 -15.36
C ASP A 295 -26.30 -11.06 -15.46
N HIS A 296 -25.61 -11.38 -14.36
CA HIS A 296 -24.15 -11.28 -14.25
C HIS A 296 -23.55 -12.46 -13.49
N PRO A 297 -23.52 -13.65 -14.11
CA PRO A 297 -22.82 -14.79 -13.50
C PRO A 297 -21.29 -14.64 -13.50
N ASP A 298 -20.76 -13.62 -14.19
CA ASP A 298 -19.35 -13.33 -14.29
C ASP A 298 -18.85 -12.70 -12.98
N PRO A 299 -17.79 -13.25 -12.36
CA PRO A 299 -17.20 -12.70 -11.15
C PRO A 299 -16.64 -11.29 -11.31
N SER A 300 -16.46 -10.76 -12.50
CA SER A 300 -15.95 -9.40 -12.75
C SER A 300 -16.82 -8.30 -12.13
N ILE A 301 -18.10 -8.52 -11.90
CA ILE A 301 -18.98 -7.57 -11.21
C ILE A 301 -18.59 -7.32 -9.73
N PHE A 302 -17.78 -8.19 -9.16
CA PHE A 302 -17.26 -8.04 -7.78
C PHE A 302 -15.87 -7.39 -7.75
N LEU A 303 -15.34 -6.95 -8.89
CA LEU A 303 -13.99 -6.47 -9.01
C LEU A 303 -13.86 -5.03 -8.50
N VAL A 304 -13.19 -4.83 -7.40
CA VAL A 304 -12.88 -3.50 -6.84
C VAL A 304 -11.67 -2.89 -7.55
N LEU A 305 -10.60 -3.64 -7.68
CA LEU A 305 -9.34 -3.25 -8.32
C LEU A 305 -8.82 -4.42 -9.16
N HIS A 306 -8.09 -4.12 -10.20
CA HIS A 306 -7.37 -5.12 -10.99
C HIS A 306 -5.97 -4.63 -11.38
N SER A 307 -5.07 -5.57 -11.62
CA SER A 307 -3.78 -5.34 -12.25
C SER A 307 -3.81 -6.04 -13.62
N PRO A 308 -3.91 -5.31 -14.72
CA PRO A 308 -3.96 -5.94 -16.03
C PRO A 308 -2.61 -6.57 -16.40
N THR A 309 -2.65 -7.67 -17.10
CA THR A 309 -1.45 -8.25 -17.71
C THR A 309 -1.14 -7.57 -19.04
N ALA A 310 0.15 -7.53 -19.41
CA ALA A 310 0.56 -6.98 -20.69
C ALA A 310 0.11 -7.86 -21.89
N VAL A 311 -0.23 -9.11 -21.63
CA VAL A 311 -0.74 -10.07 -22.60
C VAL A 311 -2.13 -10.48 -22.15
N ALA A 312 -3.11 -10.35 -23.03
CA ALA A 312 -4.48 -10.75 -22.77
C ALA A 312 -4.59 -12.28 -22.61
N GLY A 313 -5.27 -12.75 -21.57
CA GLY A 313 -5.56 -14.16 -21.28
C GLY A 313 -4.78 -14.73 -20.13
#